data_207c46efcccc0dd38c659002080111d9
#
_entry.id   207c46efcccc0dd38c659002080111d9
#
_cell.length_a   1.000
_cell.length_b   1.000
_cell.length_c   1.000
_cell.angle_alpha   90.00
_cell.angle_beta   90.00
_cell.angle_gamma   90.00
#
_symmetry.space_group_name_H-M   'P 1'
#
loop_
_entity.id
_entity.type
_entity.pdbx_description
1 polymer ?
#
loop_
_entity_poly.entity_id
_entity_poly.type
_entity_poly.pdbx_seq_one_letter_code
_entity_poly.pdbx_strand_id
1 'polypeptide(L)'
;GLGDVYKRQTAHWLVPPVDPAFGIYGSITPAMVADALRACPDAAAVILTSPTYEGVLSDLAAIAALCHAANLPLIVDEAHGAHYLPLAAAHGWQGGAIAAGADVIIQSPHKTLPSLTQTALLHWNSSFIPPQELERQLDVFETSSPSYPLMASLDGCTGLLAEHGDAWFAAWRARLQRFSGA
;
A
#
# COMPACT_ATOMS: atom_id res chain seq x y z
N GLY A 1 -3.35 -16.32 -9.52
CA GLY A 1 -3.98 -15.82 -10.77
C GLY A 1 -3.27 -16.34 -12.02
N LEU A 2 -3.74 -15.95 -13.22
CA LEU A 2 -3.13 -16.40 -14.50
C LEU A 2 -1.64 -16.03 -14.60
N GLY A 3 -1.21 -14.91 -13.98
CA GLY A 3 0.19 -14.49 -13.96
C GLY A 3 1.12 -15.50 -13.30
N ASP A 4 0.66 -16.16 -12.26
CA ASP A 4 1.45 -17.16 -11.51
C ASP A 4 1.77 -18.37 -12.41
N VAL A 5 0.78 -18.80 -13.20
CA VAL A 5 0.92 -19.95 -14.11
C VAL A 5 1.91 -19.65 -15.23
N TYR A 6 1.82 -18.48 -15.86
CA TYR A 6 2.70 -18.08 -16.96
C TYR A 6 4.14 -17.82 -16.52
N LYS A 7 4.33 -17.27 -15.33
CA LYS A 7 5.65 -16.98 -14.76
C LYS A 7 6.27 -18.18 -14.04
N ARG A 8 5.55 -19.30 -13.94
CA ARG A 8 5.96 -20.50 -13.18
C ARG A 8 6.27 -20.19 -11.72
N GLN A 9 5.56 -19.23 -11.13
CA GLN A 9 5.67 -18.85 -9.73
C GLN A 9 4.77 -19.75 -8.89
N THR A 10 5.21 -20.07 -7.67
CA THR A 10 4.38 -20.73 -6.68
C THR A 10 3.89 -19.68 -5.70
N ALA A 11 2.56 -19.53 -5.58
CA ALA A 11 1.96 -18.63 -4.61
C ALA A 11 1.72 -19.35 -3.29
N HIS A 12 2.27 -18.80 -2.20
CA HIS A 12 1.98 -19.21 -0.84
C HIS A 12 1.07 -18.18 -0.19
N TRP A 13 -0.16 -18.58 0.13
CA TRP A 13 -1.18 -17.66 0.60
C TRP A 13 -1.12 -17.47 2.11
N LEU A 14 -1.04 -16.21 2.54
CA LEU A 14 -1.25 -15.80 3.93
C LEU A 14 -2.74 -15.49 4.09
N VAL A 15 -3.44 -16.32 4.86
CA VAL A 15 -4.87 -16.14 5.11
C VAL A 15 -5.05 -15.56 6.51
N PRO A 16 -5.44 -14.29 6.66
CA PRO A 16 -5.66 -13.69 7.96
C PRO A 16 -6.89 -14.29 8.65
N PRO A 17 -6.96 -14.24 9.99
CA PRO A 17 -8.16 -14.68 10.70
C PRO A 17 -9.35 -13.78 10.35
N VAL A 18 -10.55 -14.37 10.35
CA VAL A 18 -11.80 -13.62 10.20
C VAL A 18 -12.21 -13.10 11.58
N ASP A 19 -12.51 -11.80 11.68
CA ASP A 19 -13.14 -11.22 12.87
C ASP A 19 -14.56 -11.75 13.00
N PRO A 20 -14.92 -12.47 14.08
CA PRO A 20 -16.22 -13.11 14.20
C PRO A 20 -17.38 -12.12 14.43
N ALA A 21 -17.08 -10.91 14.91
CA ALA A 21 -18.11 -9.89 15.18
C ALA A 21 -18.56 -9.18 13.89
N PHE A 22 -17.62 -8.97 12.96
CA PHE A 22 -17.88 -8.21 11.75
C PHE A 22 -17.88 -9.07 10.48
N GLY A 23 -17.36 -10.31 10.55
CA GLY A 23 -17.27 -11.21 9.40
C GLY A 23 -16.26 -10.74 8.33
N ILE A 24 -15.30 -9.92 8.71
CA ILE A 24 -14.24 -9.38 7.82
C ILE A 24 -12.89 -10.02 8.13
N TYR A 25 -12.00 -9.99 7.17
CA TYR A 25 -10.63 -10.43 7.39
C TYR A 25 -9.86 -9.46 8.30
N GLY A 26 -9.12 -10.00 9.26
CA GLY A 26 -8.20 -9.27 10.13
C GLY A 26 -6.91 -8.89 9.43
N SER A 27 -5.93 -8.41 10.21
CA SER A 27 -4.60 -8.06 9.71
C SER A 27 -3.74 -9.30 9.46
N ILE A 28 -2.82 -9.20 8.51
CA ILE A 28 -1.66 -10.07 8.44
C ILE A 28 -0.69 -9.64 9.55
N THR A 29 -0.35 -10.58 10.43
CA THR A 29 0.55 -10.30 11.54
C THR A 29 2.02 -10.58 11.19
N PRO A 30 2.99 -9.93 11.86
CA PRO A 30 4.41 -10.25 11.70
C PRO A 30 4.73 -11.74 11.98
N ALA A 31 4.02 -12.35 12.92
CA ALA A 31 4.19 -13.77 13.22
C ALA A 31 3.80 -14.66 12.03
N MET A 32 2.67 -14.37 11.36
CA MET A 32 2.26 -15.11 10.17
C MET A 32 3.30 -15.00 9.04
N VAL A 33 3.87 -13.81 8.84
CA VAL A 33 4.93 -13.61 7.84
C VAL A 33 6.20 -14.38 8.22
N ALA A 34 6.61 -14.33 9.49
CA ALA A 34 7.77 -15.06 9.97
C ALA A 34 7.60 -16.59 9.78
N ASP A 35 6.39 -17.11 10.05
CA ASP A 35 6.09 -18.53 9.86
C ASP A 35 6.12 -18.92 8.37
N ALA A 36 5.57 -18.08 7.51
CA ALA A 36 5.58 -18.29 6.07
C ALA A 36 7.00 -18.26 5.49
N LEU A 37 7.83 -17.29 5.91
CA LEU A 37 9.23 -17.22 5.47
C LEU A 37 10.06 -18.45 5.89
N ARG A 38 9.77 -19.02 7.07
CA ARG A 38 10.37 -20.29 7.48
C ARG A 38 9.91 -21.48 6.62
N ALA A 39 8.64 -21.48 6.23
CA ALA A 39 8.07 -22.53 5.40
C ALA A 39 8.48 -22.44 3.93
N CYS A 40 8.81 -21.23 3.46
CA CYS A 40 9.14 -20.93 2.07
C CYS A 40 10.49 -20.20 1.98
N PRO A 41 11.61 -20.88 2.22
CA PRO A 41 12.95 -20.27 2.24
C PRO A 41 13.41 -19.79 0.86
N ASP A 42 12.76 -20.19 -0.21
CA ASP A 42 12.97 -19.80 -1.59
C ASP A 42 12.01 -18.69 -2.07
N ALA A 43 11.27 -18.06 -1.16
CA ALA A 43 10.41 -16.93 -1.51
C ALA A 43 11.22 -15.81 -2.18
N ALA A 44 10.64 -15.17 -3.19
CA ALA A 44 11.26 -14.06 -3.92
C ALA A 44 10.76 -12.69 -3.45
N ALA A 45 9.58 -12.61 -2.85
CA ALA A 45 8.99 -11.40 -2.32
C ALA A 45 7.83 -11.72 -1.37
N VAL A 46 7.48 -10.76 -0.52
CA VAL A 46 6.20 -10.76 0.21
C VAL A 46 5.31 -9.67 -0.36
N ILE A 47 4.05 -10.00 -0.64
CA ILE A 47 3.05 -9.07 -1.18
C ILE A 47 1.86 -9.04 -0.23
N LEU A 48 1.47 -7.87 0.22
CA LEU A 48 0.30 -7.67 1.09
C LEU A 48 -0.58 -6.53 0.60
N THR A 49 -1.86 -6.57 1.02
CA THR A 49 -2.78 -5.44 0.95
C THR A 49 -2.94 -4.81 2.34
N SER A 50 -2.60 -3.52 2.49
CA SER A 50 -2.78 -2.77 3.74
C SER A 50 -2.88 -1.27 3.44
N PRO A 51 -4.00 -0.61 3.81
CA PRO A 51 -5.17 -1.20 4.47
C PRO A 51 -5.94 -2.16 3.56
N THR A 52 -6.74 -3.03 4.16
CA THR A 52 -7.76 -3.78 3.42
C THR A 52 -8.86 -2.85 2.92
N TYR A 53 -9.82 -3.38 2.14
CA TYR A 53 -11.00 -2.62 1.71
C TYR A 53 -11.78 -2.04 2.89
N GLU A 54 -11.89 -2.77 3.99
CA GLU A 54 -12.58 -2.38 5.22
C GLU A 54 -11.74 -1.45 6.11
N GLY A 55 -10.48 -1.20 5.76
CA GLY A 55 -9.59 -0.30 6.50
C GLY A 55 -8.72 -0.98 7.56
N VAL A 56 -8.63 -2.31 7.54
CA VAL A 56 -7.76 -3.05 8.49
C VAL A 56 -6.30 -2.86 8.11
N LEU A 57 -5.49 -2.42 9.06
CA LEU A 57 -4.05 -2.18 8.90
C LEU A 57 -3.24 -3.38 9.41
N SER A 58 -2.16 -3.71 8.71
CA SER A 58 -1.11 -4.61 9.17
C SER A 58 0.08 -3.82 9.74
N ASP A 59 0.85 -4.41 10.64
CA ASP A 59 2.09 -3.83 11.14
C ASP A 59 3.20 -3.92 10.07
N LEU A 60 3.11 -3.01 9.09
CA LEU A 60 4.02 -3.02 7.95
C LEU A 60 5.48 -2.79 8.34
N ALA A 61 5.76 -2.02 9.39
CA ALA A 61 7.13 -1.76 9.82
C ALA A 61 7.80 -3.04 10.36
N ALA A 62 7.11 -3.78 11.21
CA ALA A 62 7.61 -5.06 11.69
C ALA A 62 7.72 -6.11 10.58
N ILE A 63 6.76 -6.11 9.63
CA ILE A 63 6.77 -7.02 8.47
C ILE A 63 7.93 -6.67 7.53
N ALA A 64 8.16 -5.39 7.21
CA ALA A 64 9.29 -4.96 6.39
C ALA A 64 10.63 -5.39 7.01
N ALA A 65 10.79 -5.20 8.32
CA ALA A 65 12.00 -5.65 9.01
C ALA A 65 12.24 -7.16 8.89
N LEU A 66 11.19 -7.98 8.96
CA LEU A 66 11.29 -9.43 8.77
C LEU A 66 11.67 -9.79 7.32
N CYS A 67 11.05 -9.15 6.33
CA CYS A 67 11.36 -9.36 4.92
C CYS A 67 12.81 -8.99 4.62
N HIS A 68 13.26 -7.82 5.06
CA HIS A 68 14.62 -7.34 4.84
C HIS A 68 15.66 -8.21 5.56
N ALA A 69 15.37 -8.71 6.76
CA ALA A 69 16.22 -9.67 7.46
C ALA A 69 16.36 -11.00 6.69
N ALA A 70 15.34 -11.36 5.92
CA ALA A 70 15.35 -12.53 5.02
C ALA A 70 15.89 -12.18 3.61
N ASN A 71 16.39 -10.97 3.39
CA ASN A 71 16.88 -10.46 2.10
C ASN A 71 15.81 -10.48 0.99
N LEU A 72 14.57 -10.12 1.33
CA LEU A 72 13.42 -10.09 0.44
C LEU A 72 12.75 -8.71 0.41
N PRO A 73 12.22 -8.27 -0.75
CA PRO A 73 11.40 -7.07 -0.83
C PRO A 73 10.00 -7.30 -0.27
N LEU A 74 9.44 -6.24 0.32
CA LEU A 74 8.03 -6.14 0.68
C LEU A 74 7.30 -5.25 -0.33
N ILE A 75 6.29 -5.80 -0.99
CA ILE A 75 5.41 -5.09 -1.92
C ILE A 75 4.06 -4.87 -1.23
N VAL A 76 3.56 -3.64 -1.21
CA VAL A 76 2.30 -3.30 -0.55
C VAL A 76 1.30 -2.70 -1.54
N ASP A 77 0.16 -3.35 -1.66
CA ASP A 77 -1.02 -2.74 -2.25
C ASP A 77 -1.68 -1.85 -1.19
N GLU A 78 -1.39 -0.55 -1.27
CA GLU A 78 -1.94 0.51 -0.43
C GLU A 78 -3.01 1.32 -1.18
N ALA A 79 -3.74 0.69 -2.10
CA ALA A 79 -4.73 1.38 -2.92
C ALA A 79 -5.81 2.11 -2.12
N HIS A 80 -6.17 1.62 -0.93
CA HIS A 80 -7.13 2.26 -0.02
C HIS A 80 -6.46 3.19 1.01
N GLY A 81 -5.14 3.33 0.96
CA GLY A 81 -4.32 4.09 1.90
C GLY A 81 -3.57 5.29 1.31
N ALA A 82 -3.94 5.78 0.12
CA ALA A 82 -3.24 6.89 -0.51
C ALA A 82 -3.19 8.18 0.36
N HIS A 83 -4.06 8.29 1.36
CA HIS A 83 -4.09 9.38 2.34
C HIS A 83 -3.09 9.23 3.50
N TYR A 84 -2.41 8.08 3.65
CA TYR A 84 -1.38 7.87 4.67
C TYR A 84 -0.06 8.54 4.26
N LEU A 85 -0.10 9.85 4.17
CA LEU A 85 1.04 10.70 3.84
C LEU A 85 1.75 11.15 5.12
N PRO A 86 3.01 11.60 5.06
CA PRO A 86 3.68 12.22 6.20
C PRO A 86 2.89 13.36 6.83
N LEU A 87 2.19 14.13 6.00
CA LEU A 87 1.28 15.19 6.43
C LEU A 87 0.13 14.66 7.29
N ALA A 88 -0.45 13.54 6.91
CA ALA A 88 -1.53 12.90 7.69
C ALA A 88 -1.00 12.36 9.04
N ALA A 89 0.22 11.84 9.07
CA ALA A 89 0.85 11.36 10.30
C ALA A 89 1.00 12.46 11.35
N ALA A 90 1.26 13.71 10.94
CA ALA A 90 1.31 14.86 11.84
C ALA A 90 -0.02 15.11 12.57
N HIS A 91 -1.14 14.65 12.02
CA HIS A 91 -2.48 14.72 12.62
C HIS A 91 -2.92 13.41 13.31
N GLY A 92 -1.99 12.51 13.60
CA GLY A 92 -2.25 11.27 14.33
C GLY A 92 -2.89 10.16 13.49
N TRP A 93 -2.81 10.23 12.17
CA TRP A 93 -3.12 9.11 11.29
C TRP A 93 -2.02 8.06 11.38
N GLN A 94 -2.41 6.80 11.49
CA GLN A 94 -1.49 5.67 11.53
C GLN A 94 -1.56 4.92 10.22
N GLY A 95 -0.43 4.39 9.78
CA GLY A 95 -0.29 3.68 8.51
C GLY A 95 0.77 4.35 7.63
N GLY A 96 0.80 3.94 6.38
CA GLY A 96 1.74 4.44 5.38
C GLY A 96 2.88 3.47 5.12
N ALA A 97 2.77 2.75 4.01
CA ALA A 97 3.72 1.72 3.62
C ALA A 97 5.10 2.30 3.29
N ILE A 98 5.17 3.53 2.77
CA ILE A 98 6.44 4.22 2.48
C ILE A 98 7.23 4.44 3.77
N ALA A 99 6.59 5.03 4.79
CA ALA A 99 7.22 5.29 6.07
C ALA A 99 7.57 4.01 6.84
N ALA A 100 6.81 2.95 6.61
CA ALA A 100 7.05 1.63 7.19
C ALA A 100 8.23 0.87 6.54
N GLY A 101 8.78 1.37 5.43
CA GLY A 101 9.92 0.77 4.76
C GLY A 101 9.57 -0.30 3.73
N ALA A 102 8.34 -0.31 3.21
CA ALA A 102 8.00 -1.14 2.06
C ALA A 102 8.81 -0.74 0.82
N ASP A 103 9.10 -1.71 -0.04
CA ASP A 103 9.98 -1.56 -1.21
C ASP A 103 9.25 -1.04 -2.45
N VAL A 104 8.06 -1.58 -2.71
CA VAL A 104 7.19 -1.12 -3.79
C VAL A 104 5.79 -0.93 -3.22
N ILE A 105 5.21 0.25 -3.47
CA ILE A 105 3.91 0.60 -2.93
C ILE A 105 3.00 1.08 -4.06
N ILE A 106 1.79 0.55 -4.12
CA ILE A 106 0.77 0.94 -5.07
C ILE A 106 -0.31 1.72 -4.33
N GLN A 107 -0.59 2.94 -4.77
CA GLN A 107 -1.64 3.79 -4.20
C GLN A 107 -2.64 4.19 -5.28
N SER A 108 -3.93 4.34 -4.89
CA SER A 108 -5.00 4.84 -5.75
C SER A 108 -5.53 6.17 -5.19
N PRO A 109 -4.94 7.31 -5.58
CA PRO A 109 -5.35 8.63 -5.09
C PRO A 109 -6.84 8.91 -5.27
N HIS A 110 -7.45 8.42 -6.35
CA HIS A 110 -8.87 8.61 -6.63
C HIS A 110 -9.83 7.99 -5.59
N LYS A 111 -9.35 7.11 -4.71
CA LYS A 111 -10.19 6.48 -3.68
C LYS A 111 -10.33 7.33 -2.43
N THR A 112 -9.28 8.04 -2.04
CA THR A 112 -9.20 8.72 -0.74
C THR A 112 -8.68 10.15 -0.81
N LEU A 113 -8.22 10.60 -1.98
CA LEU A 113 -7.70 11.94 -2.23
C LEU A 113 -8.47 12.60 -3.39
N PRO A 114 -8.37 13.93 -3.58
CA PRO A 114 -9.10 14.65 -4.61
C PRO A 114 -8.48 14.48 -6.01
N SER A 115 -8.55 13.27 -6.54
CA SER A 115 -8.06 12.92 -7.87
C SER A 115 -9.12 12.16 -8.66
N LEU A 116 -9.09 12.26 -10.00
CA LEU A 116 -10.05 11.58 -10.87
C LEU A 116 -9.87 10.06 -10.84
N THR A 117 -10.98 9.35 -11.03
CA THR A 117 -11.01 7.88 -11.10
C THR A 117 -10.01 7.33 -12.11
N GLN A 118 -9.38 6.24 -11.75
CA GLN A 118 -8.29 5.49 -12.39
C GLN A 118 -6.90 6.10 -12.21
N THR A 119 -6.74 7.21 -11.48
CA THR A 119 -5.38 7.65 -11.12
C THR A 119 -4.74 6.69 -10.13
N ALA A 120 -3.48 6.36 -10.36
CA ALA A 120 -2.68 5.53 -9.48
C ALA A 120 -1.25 6.08 -9.39
N LEU A 121 -0.58 5.76 -8.30
CA LEU A 121 0.84 6.02 -8.08
C LEU A 121 1.52 4.71 -7.70
N LEU A 122 2.70 4.51 -8.25
CA LEU A 122 3.63 3.48 -7.82
C LEU A 122 4.84 4.17 -7.23
N HIS A 123 5.16 3.81 -5.98
CA HIS A 123 6.35 4.31 -5.29
C HIS A 123 7.39 3.20 -5.24
N TRP A 124 8.63 3.56 -5.59
CA TRP A 124 9.79 2.69 -5.48
C TRP A 124 10.71 3.20 -4.36
N ASN A 125 11.03 2.35 -3.41
CA ASN A 125 11.87 2.64 -2.23
C ASN A 125 12.70 1.39 -1.87
N SER A 126 13.32 0.78 -2.87
CA SER A 126 13.94 -0.54 -2.70
C SER A 126 15.43 -0.53 -2.99
N SER A 127 16.18 -1.26 -2.16
CA SER A 127 17.54 -1.69 -2.46
C SER A 127 17.61 -3.10 -3.09
N PHE A 128 16.49 -3.84 -3.09
CA PHE A 128 16.38 -5.20 -3.61
C PHE A 128 15.98 -5.23 -5.09
N ILE A 129 15.20 -4.25 -5.52
CA ILE A 129 14.62 -4.19 -6.87
C ILE A 129 15.29 -3.03 -7.60
N PRO A 130 16.10 -3.28 -8.64
CA PRO A 130 16.66 -2.22 -9.48
C PRO A 130 15.52 -1.42 -10.16
N PRO A 131 15.57 -0.08 -10.21
CA PRO A 131 14.52 0.73 -10.83
C PRO A 131 14.29 0.36 -12.30
N GLN A 132 15.34 0.03 -13.04
CA GLN A 132 15.25 -0.38 -14.45
C GLN A 132 14.43 -1.67 -14.66
N GLU A 133 14.47 -2.60 -13.69
CA GLU A 133 13.65 -3.81 -13.76
C GLU A 133 12.17 -3.49 -13.52
N LEU A 134 11.88 -2.57 -12.60
CA LEU A 134 10.52 -2.11 -12.37
C LEU A 134 9.98 -1.38 -13.59
N GLU A 135 10.74 -0.42 -14.15
CA GLU A 135 10.39 0.31 -15.37
C GLU A 135 10.11 -0.64 -16.53
N ARG A 136 10.97 -1.63 -16.75
CA ARG A 136 10.77 -2.64 -17.79
C ARG A 136 9.47 -3.43 -17.63
N GLN A 137 9.03 -3.69 -16.40
CA GLN A 137 7.75 -4.36 -16.16
C GLN A 137 6.58 -3.40 -16.39
N LEU A 138 6.71 -2.14 -16.01
CA LEU A 138 5.70 -1.11 -16.27
C LEU A 138 5.48 -0.93 -17.78
N ASP A 139 6.53 -0.85 -18.57
CA ASP A 139 6.45 -0.74 -20.04
C ASP A 139 5.65 -1.87 -20.70
N VAL A 140 5.60 -3.05 -20.06
CA VAL A 140 4.81 -4.18 -20.56
C VAL A 140 3.32 -4.04 -20.28
N PHE A 141 2.96 -3.42 -19.14
CA PHE A 141 1.58 -3.40 -18.64
C PHE A 141 0.91 -2.03 -18.73
N GLU A 142 1.69 -0.96 -18.87
CA GLU A 142 1.14 0.38 -19.00
C GLU A 142 0.71 0.69 -20.44
N THR A 143 -0.14 1.70 -20.56
CA THR A 143 -0.53 2.24 -21.86
C THR A 143 0.60 3.06 -22.48
N SER A 144 0.79 2.94 -23.79
CA SER A 144 1.71 3.80 -24.54
C SER A 144 1.16 5.22 -24.76
N SER A 145 -0.12 5.47 -24.41
CA SER A 145 -0.79 6.75 -24.61
C SER A 145 -1.32 7.27 -23.27
N PRO A 146 -0.52 8.06 -22.53
CA PRO A 146 -0.92 8.57 -21.23
C PRO A 146 -2.12 9.52 -21.33
N SER A 147 -3.00 9.46 -20.35
CA SER A 147 -4.15 10.36 -20.24
C SER A 147 -3.72 11.68 -19.60
N TYR A 148 -3.53 12.73 -20.40
CA TYR A 148 -3.22 14.07 -19.88
C TYR A 148 -4.24 14.60 -18.85
N PRO A 149 -5.57 14.38 -18.99
CA PRO A 149 -6.52 14.76 -17.94
C PRO A 149 -6.27 14.05 -16.61
N LEU A 150 -5.89 12.77 -16.60
CA LEU A 150 -5.57 12.06 -15.38
C LEU A 150 -4.24 12.54 -14.78
N MET A 151 -3.25 12.83 -15.61
CA MET A 151 -1.98 13.42 -15.14
C MET A 151 -2.20 14.80 -14.52
N ALA A 152 -2.97 15.67 -15.18
CA ALA A 152 -3.34 16.98 -14.63
C ALA A 152 -4.14 16.87 -13.33
N SER A 153 -4.97 15.82 -13.18
CA SER A 153 -5.69 15.55 -11.95
C SER A 153 -4.76 15.14 -10.78
N LEU A 154 -3.72 14.36 -11.07
CA LEU A 154 -2.70 14.00 -10.06
C LEU A 154 -1.89 15.22 -9.64
N ASP A 155 -1.47 16.04 -10.60
CA ASP A 155 -0.75 17.29 -10.34
C ASP A 155 -1.60 18.27 -9.52
N GLY A 156 -2.85 18.48 -9.92
CA GLY A 156 -3.80 19.30 -9.17
C GLY A 156 -4.07 18.77 -7.76
N CYS A 157 -4.18 17.45 -7.58
CA CYS A 157 -4.30 16.81 -6.27
C CYS A 157 -3.09 17.15 -5.38
N THR A 158 -1.88 17.05 -5.93
CA THR A 158 -0.65 17.38 -5.21
C THR A 158 -0.61 18.86 -4.81
N GLY A 159 -0.99 19.76 -5.72
CA GLY A 159 -1.11 21.20 -5.43
C GLY A 159 -2.10 21.51 -4.32
N LEU A 160 -3.30 20.91 -4.37
CA LEU A 160 -4.32 21.07 -3.33
C LEU A 160 -3.86 20.53 -1.97
N LEU A 161 -3.15 19.41 -1.94
CA LEU A 161 -2.60 18.86 -0.70
C LEU A 161 -1.50 19.75 -0.13
N ALA A 162 -0.65 20.35 -0.98
CA ALA A 162 0.38 21.28 -0.54
C ALA A 162 -0.22 22.56 0.06
N GLU A 163 -1.33 23.06 -0.49
CA GLU A 163 -1.97 24.30 -0.03
C GLU A 163 -2.92 24.10 1.14
N HIS A 164 -3.71 23.02 1.13
CA HIS A 164 -4.83 22.84 2.05
C HIS A 164 -4.74 21.58 2.91
N GLY A 165 -3.81 20.67 2.63
CA GLY A 165 -3.77 19.33 3.21
C GLY A 165 -3.72 19.32 4.71
N ASP A 166 -2.95 20.21 5.34
CA ASP A 166 -2.85 20.32 6.80
C ASP A 166 -4.22 20.55 7.44
N ALA A 167 -4.95 21.55 6.96
CA ALA A 167 -6.29 21.88 7.46
C ALA A 167 -7.29 20.73 7.17
N TRP A 168 -7.22 20.09 6.02
CA TRP A 168 -8.11 18.99 5.65
C TRP A 168 -7.90 17.76 6.52
N PHE A 169 -6.66 17.33 6.75
CA PHE A 169 -6.37 16.18 7.61
C PHE A 169 -6.74 16.43 9.06
N ALA A 170 -6.51 17.65 9.59
CA ALA A 170 -6.94 18.05 10.92
C ALA A 170 -8.48 17.99 11.05
N ALA A 171 -9.20 18.57 10.09
CA ALA A 171 -10.66 18.58 10.08
C ALA A 171 -11.25 17.16 9.94
N TRP A 172 -10.65 16.33 9.09
CA TRP A 172 -11.07 14.94 8.91
C TRP A 172 -10.87 14.15 10.20
N ARG A 173 -9.68 14.24 10.81
CA ARG A 173 -9.41 13.59 12.10
C ARG A 173 -10.41 13.99 13.18
N ALA A 174 -10.69 15.29 13.32
CA ALA A 174 -11.67 15.78 14.30
C ALA A 174 -13.09 15.24 14.06
N ARG A 175 -13.49 15.04 12.80
CA ARG A 175 -14.79 14.43 12.47
C ARG A 175 -14.85 12.96 12.88
N LEU A 176 -13.80 12.19 12.61
CA LEU A 176 -13.73 10.78 13.02
C LEU A 176 -13.74 10.61 14.53
N GLN A 177 -13.01 11.46 15.26
CA GLN A 177 -13.02 11.44 16.72
C GLN A 177 -14.41 11.70 17.31
N ARG A 178 -15.16 12.64 16.74
CA ARG A 178 -16.57 12.89 17.16
C ARG A 178 -17.46 11.68 16.86
N PHE A 179 -17.29 11.04 15.71
CA PHE A 179 -18.06 9.86 15.35
C PHE A 179 -17.76 8.66 16.27
N SER A 180 -16.48 8.42 16.59
CA SER A 180 -16.08 7.31 17.47
C SER A 180 -16.41 7.54 18.94
N GLY A 181 -16.70 8.77 19.37
CA GLY A 181 -17.08 9.12 20.74
C GLY A 181 -18.58 9.23 20.96
N ALA A 182 -19.39 9.02 19.92
CA ALA A 182 -20.85 9.01 19.98
C ALA A 182 -21.38 7.59 20.14
#